data_bfdaaeeeba8ca8ee101411872eac3d58
#
_entry.id   bfdaaeeeba8ca8ee101411872eac3d58
#
_cell.length_a   1.000
_cell.length_b   1.000
_cell.length_c   1.000
_cell.angle_alpha   90.00
_cell.angle_beta   90.00
_cell.angle_gamma   90.00
#
_symmetry.space_group_name_H-M   'P 1'
#
loop_
_entity.id
_entity.type
_entity.pdbx_description
1 polymer ?
#
loop_
_entity_poly.entity_id
_entity_poly.type
_entity_poly.pdbx_seq_one_letter_code
_entity_poly.pdbx_strand_id
1 'polypeptide(L)'
;MPTYAVTYHYTATPEHLAEVRPIHRAWLAERLAEGTLLASGPMVDTPTSLLIWRADSLKQVAETLDNDPFDIAGCIGERVIQEWNPIFGPWS
;
A
#
# COMPACT_ATOMS: atom_id res chain seq x y z
N MET A 1 -8.38 15.19 -5.79
CA MET A 1 -8.49 13.73 -5.72
C MET A 1 -8.56 13.29 -4.27
N PRO A 2 -9.45 12.37 -3.94
CA PRO A 2 -9.51 11.78 -2.60
C PRO A 2 -8.20 11.08 -2.21
N THR A 3 -7.99 10.99 -0.91
CA THR A 3 -6.85 10.30 -0.32
C THR A 3 -7.37 9.06 0.42
N TYR A 4 -6.64 7.96 0.31
CA TYR A 4 -7.03 6.68 0.90
C TYR A 4 -5.92 6.14 1.78
N ALA A 5 -6.28 5.70 2.98
CA ALA A 5 -5.37 4.99 3.87
C ALA A 5 -5.60 3.49 3.69
N VAL A 6 -4.54 2.77 3.38
CA VAL A 6 -4.58 1.32 3.17
C VAL A 6 -3.71 0.66 4.22
N THR A 7 -4.27 -0.35 4.90
CA THR A 7 -3.51 -1.18 5.82
C THR A 7 -3.39 -2.58 5.23
N TYR A 8 -2.16 -3.07 5.12
CA TYR A 8 -1.88 -4.45 4.75
C TYR A 8 -1.62 -5.29 6.00
N HIS A 9 -2.21 -6.48 6.05
CA HIS A 9 -1.90 -7.50 7.05
C HIS A 9 -1.21 -8.66 6.35
N TYR A 10 0.07 -8.86 6.65
CA TYR A 10 0.87 -9.90 6.00
C TYR A 10 0.63 -11.25 6.65
N THR A 11 0.49 -12.30 5.81
CA THR A 11 0.34 -13.68 6.27
C THR A 11 1.44 -14.59 5.76
N ALA A 12 2.31 -14.09 4.88
CA ALA A 12 3.43 -14.86 4.36
C ALA A 12 4.57 -14.97 5.39
N THR A 13 5.42 -15.98 5.20
CA THR A 13 6.61 -16.14 6.05
C THR A 13 7.59 -14.97 5.84
N PRO A 14 8.46 -14.68 6.82
CA PRO A 14 9.48 -13.64 6.65
C PRO A 14 10.38 -13.90 5.44
N GLU A 15 10.68 -15.16 5.14
CA GLU A 15 11.50 -15.54 4.00
C GLU A 15 10.81 -15.20 2.67
N HIS A 16 9.52 -15.49 2.56
CA HIS A 16 8.75 -15.19 1.36
C HIS A 16 8.59 -13.68 1.17
N LEU A 17 8.33 -12.94 2.24
CA LEU A 17 8.28 -11.47 2.19
C LEU A 17 9.61 -10.89 1.73
N ALA A 18 10.72 -11.39 2.26
CA ALA A 18 12.06 -10.91 1.88
C ALA A 18 12.36 -11.17 0.40
N GLU A 19 11.88 -12.28 -0.13
CA GLU A 19 12.04 -12.66 -1.53
C GLU A 19 11.29 -11.73 -2.48
N VAL A 20 10.07 -11.34 -2.13
CA VAL A 20 9.20 -10.51 -2.98
C VAL A 20 9.45 -9.01 -2.76
N ARG A 21 9.96 -8.62 -1.59
CA ARG A 21 10.10 -7.21 -1.19
C ARG A 21 10.83 -6.32 -2.21
N PRO A 22 11.93 -6.73 -2.85
CA PRO A 22 12.58 -5.87 -3.84
C PRO A 22 11.67 -5.51 -5.00
N ILE A 23 10.87 -6.46 -5.47
CA ILE A 23 9.93 -6.26 -6.57
C ILE A 23 8.79 -5.34 -6.13
N HIS A 24 8.26 -5.55 -4.92
CA HIS A 24 7.23 -4.71 -4.32
C HIS A 24 7.72 -3.26 -4.17
N ARG A 25 8.94 -3.06 -3.67
CA ARG A 25 9.51 -1.72 -3.49
C ARG A 25 9.76 -1.00 -4.81
N ALA A 26 10.18 -1.73 -5.84
CA ALA A 26 10.36 -1.15 -7.17
C ALA A 26 9.03 -0.69 -7.76
N TRP A 27 7.97 -1.47 -7.58
CA TRP A 27 6.62 -1.12 -8.01
C TRP A 27 6.10 0.12 -7.27
N LEU A 28 6.30 0.19 -5.95
CA LEU A 28 5.92 1.35 -5.14
C LEU A 28 6.68 2.62 -5.56
N ALA A 29 7.97 2.48 -5.89
CA ALA A 29 8.77 3.62 -6.33
C ALA A 29 8.21 4.25 -7.61
N GLU A 30 7.71 3.43 -8.54
CA GLU A 30 7.06 3.91 -9.74
C GLU A 30 5.75 4.65 -9.43
N ARG A 31 4.95 4.12 -8.50
CA ARG A 31 3.71 4.76 -8.07
C ARG A 31 3.97 6.08 -7.35
N LEU A 32 5.05 6.14 -6.58
CA LEU A 32 5.47 7.37 -5.91
C LEU A 32 5.88 8.44 -6.95
N ALA A 33 6.64 8.05 -7.97
CA ALA A 33 7.05 8.95 -9.04
C ALA A 33 5.85 9.48 -9.83
N GLU A 34 4.82 8.67 -10.02
CA GLU A 34 3.58 9.09 -10.68
C GLU A 34 2.73 10.04 -9.84
N GLY A 35 2.93 10.07 -8.53
CA GLY A 35 2.12 10.85 -7.61
C GLY A 35 0.86 10.16 -7.10
N THR A 36 0.66 8.89 -7.42
CA THR A 36 -0.49 8.11 -6.94
C THR A 36 -0.24 7.52 -5.56
N LEU A 37 0.99 7.14 -5.25
CA LEU A 37 1.40 6.78 -3.89
C LEU A 37 1.99 8.01 -3.22
N LEU A 38 1.52 8.33 -2.01
CA LEU A 38 2.01 9.49 -1.26
C LEU A 38 3.04 9.09 -0.20
N ALA A 39 2.84 7.96 0.47
CA ALA A 39 3.74 7.44 1.48
C ALA A 39 3.44 5.97 1.72
N SER A 40 4.43 5.20 2.18
CA SER A 40 4.23 3.83 2.62
C SER A 40 5.34 3.41 3.56
N GLY A 41 5.03 2.45 4.43
CA GLY A 41 6.03 1.87 5.30
C GLY A 41 5.44 0.84 6.25
N PRO A 42 6.26 -0.09 6.73
CA PRO A 42 5.81 -1.08 7.70
C PRO A 42 5.61 -0.44 9.07
N MET A 43 4.64 -0.96 9.81
CA MET A 43 4.49 -0.64 11.23
C MET A 43 5.59 -1.31 12.02
N VAL A 44 6.04 -0.67 13.09
CA VAL A 44 7.04 -1.25 13.98
C VAL A 44 6.40 -2.36 14.80
N ASP A 45 7.07 -3.50 14.89
CA ASP A 45 6.71 -4.64 15.74
C ASP A 45 5.37 -5.33 15.40
N THR A 46 4.80 -5.09 14.22
CA THR A 46 3.60 -5.80 13.78
C THR A 46 3.72 -6.21 12.32
N PRO A 47 3.05 -7.29 11.88
CA PRO A 47 3.08 -7.72 10.48
C PRO A 47 2.11 -6.92 9.61
N THR A 48 2.19 -5.60 9.70
CA THR A 48 1.31 -4.68 8.98
C THR A 48 2.09 -3.56 8.33
N SER A 49 1.50 -2.94 7.31
CA SER A 49 2.03 -1.73 6.68
C SER A 49 0.92 -0.72 6.45
N LEU A 50 1.30 0.55 6.44
CA LEU A 50 0.40 1.64 6.08
C LEU A 50 0.85 2.22 4.75
N LEU A 51 -0.11 2.42 3.83
CA LEU A 51 0.12 3.03 2.54
C LEU A 51 -0.92 4.14 2.35
N ILE A 52 -0.45 5.29 1.88
CA ILE A 52 -1.35 6.43 1.61
C ILE A 52 -1.38 6.64 0.10
N TRP A 53 -2.57 6.55 -0.46
CA TRP A 53 -2.81 6.63 -1.90
C TRP A 53 -3.68 7.80 -2.26
N ARG A 54 -3.51 8.30 -3.47
CA ARG A 54 -4.40 9.28 -4.08
C ARG A 54 -5.06 8.65 -5.29
N ALA A 55 -6.39 8.73 -5.38
CA ALA A 55 -7.15 8.12 -6.47
C ALA A 55 -8.53 8.78 -6.60
N ASP A 56 -9.20 8.55 -7.71
CA ASP A 56 -10.54 9.10 -7.95
C ASP A 56 -11.62 8.39 -7.15
N SER A 57 -11.41 7.11 -6.82
CA SER A 57 -12.40 6.29 -6.13
C SER A 57 -11.73 5.15 -5.36
N LEU A 58 -12.47 4.58 -4.42
CA LEU A 58 -12.06 3.39 -3.69
C LEU A 58 -11.82 2.22 -4.66
N LYS A 59 -12.66 2.09 -5.68
CA LYS A 59 -12.51 1.06 -6.71
C LYS A 59 -11.17 1.18 -7.43
N GLN A 60 -10.76 2.40 -7.76
CA GLN A 60 -9.49 2.64 -8.43
C GLN A 60 -8.30 2.24 -7.54
N VAL A 61 -8.37 2.54 -6.24
CA VAL A 61 -7.33 2.09 -5.30
C VAL A 61 -7.27 0.57 -5.27
N ALA A 62 -8.41 -0.11 -5.14
CA ALA A 62 -8.46 -1.56 -5.09
C ALA A 62 -7.86 -2.18 -6.36
N GLU A 63 -8.17 -1.65 -7.52
CA GLU A 63 -7.61 -2.11 -8.80
C GLU A 63 -6.08 -1.90 -8.85
N THR A 64 -5.60 -0.79 -8.33
CA THR A 64 -4.15 -0.53 -8.25
C THR A 64 -3.47 -1.54 -7.35
N LEU A 65 -4.05 -1.82 -6.17
CA LEU A 65 -3.48 -2.78 -5.22
C LEU A 65 -3.48 -4.21 -5.75
N ASP A 66 -4.40 -4.55 -6.65
CA ASP A 66 -4.42 -5.88 -7.29
C ASP A 66 -3.15 -6.15 -8.10
N ASN A 67 -2.43 -5.11 -8.49
CA ASN A 67 -1.17 -5.21 -9.23
C ASN A 67 0.07 -5.14 -8.35
N ASP A 68 -0.10 -4.98 -7.03
CA ASP A 68 1.03 -4.99 -6.11
C ASP A 68 1.67 -6.39 -6.11
N PRO A 69 3.00 -6.48 -6.34
CA PRO A 69 3.70 -7.77 -6.29
C PRO A 69 3.48 -8.56 -5.01
N PHE A 70 3.29 -7.90 -3.86
CA PHE A 70 2.95 -8.59 -2.61
C PHE A 70 1.57 -9.24 -2.67
N ASP A 71 0.60 -8.60 -3.31
CA ASP A 71 -0.75 -9.18 -3.45
C ASP A 71 -0.74 -10.33 -4.43
N ILE A 72 -0.07 -10.16 -5.57
CA ILE A 72 0.06 -11.19 -6.61
C ILE A 72 0.74 -12.45 -6.04
N ALA A 73 1.74 -12.27 -5.19
CA ALA A 73 2.50 -13.38 -4.59
C ALA A 73 1.79 -14.02 -3.40
N GLY A 74 0.60 -13.54 -3.02
CA GLY A 74 -0.16 -14.10 -1.90
C GLY A 74 0.40 -13.76 -0.53
N CYS A 75 1.14 -12.67 -0.41
CA CYS A 75 1.75 -12.25 0.85
C CYS A 75 0.78 -11.53 1.78
N ILE A 76 -0.32 -11.02 1.25
CA ILE A 76 -1.27 -10.17 1.98
C ILE A 76 -2.52 -10.98 2.30
N GLY A 77 -2.77 -11.19 3.60
CA GLY A 77 -3.96 -11.90 4.05
C GLY A 77 -5.19 -11.02 4.11
N GLU A 78 -5.01 -9.75 4.43
CA GLU A 78 -6.10 -8.78 4.50
C GLU A 78 -5.58 -7.40 4.10
N ARG A 79 -6.40 -6.66 3.36
CA ARG A 79 -6.13 -5.26 3.08
C ARG A 79 -7.38 -4.45 3.42
N VAL A 80 -7.21 -3.39 4.20
CA VAL A 80 -8.29 -2.49 4.59
C VAL A 80 -8.07 -1.18 3.86
N ILE A 81 -9.07 -0.75 3.10
CA ILE A 81 -9.03 0.49 2.31
C ILE A 81 -10.07 1.45 2.86
N GLN A 82 -9.63 2.62 3.31
CA GLN A 82 -10.53 3.63 3.85
C GLN A 82 -10.23 4.99 3.22
N GLU A 83 -11.26 5.70 2.81
CA GLU A 83 -11.08 7.10 2.43
C GLU A 83 -10.67 7.88 3.67
N TRP A 84 -9.62 8.70 3.53
CA TRP A 84 -9.05 9.47 4.62
C TRP A 84 -9.06 10.94 4.25
N ASN A 85 -9.52 11.77 5.18
CA ASN A 85 -9.55 13.20 4.99
C ASN A 85 -8.49 13.87 5.87
N PRO A 86 -7.25 14.02 5.37
CA PRO A 86 -6.20 14.67 6.15
C PRO A 86 -6.50 16.17 6.31
N ILE A 87 -6.70 16.61 7.54
CA ILE A 87 -7.00 18.00 7.85
C ILE A 87 -5.72 18.83 7.96
N PHE A 88 -4.70 18.26 8.61
CA PHE A 88 -3.40 18.88 8.77
C PHE A 88 -2.31 17.99 8.18
N GLY A 89 -1.36 18.58 7.49
CA GLY A 89 -0.22 17.89 6.97
C GLY A 89 -0.03 18.14 5.47
N PRO A 90 0.96 17.47 4.86
CA PRO A 90 1.34 17.73 3.48
C PRO A 90 0.27 17.36 2.44
N TRP A 91 -0.74 16.56 2.83
CA TRP A 91 -1.78 16.09 1.91
C TRP A 91 -3.17 16.64 2.23
N SER A 92 -3.23 17.59 3.14
CA SER A 92 -4.50 18.25 3.49
C SER A 92 -5.03 19.18 2.39
#